data_8cd4799997ff0b54e94eea4d9a6518dd
#
_entry.id   8cd4799997ff0b54e94eea4d9a6518dd
#
_cell.length_a   1.000
_cell.length_b   1.000
_cell.length_c   1.000
_cell.angle_alpha   90.00
_cell.angle_beta   90.00
_cell.angle_gamma   90.00
#
_symmetry.space_group_name_H-M   'P 1'
#
loop_
_entity.id
_entity.type
_entity.pdbx_description
1 polymer ?
#
loop_
_entity_poly.entity_id
_entity_poly.type
_entity_poly.pdbx_seq_one_letter_code
_entity_poly.pdbx_strand_id
1 'polypeptide(L)' 'MDIFFKNDGSYSQSAVGIPVLVDYTPVGFVREVNADMVTCSLFDKFIGKEWLAQRLTTKEPDICSVYIDTK' A
#
# COMPACT_ATOMS: atom_id res chain seq x y z
N MET A 1 -0.21 -4.33 11.04
CA MET A 1 -0.19 -2.85 11.02
C MET A 1 -0.68 -2.37 9.68
N ASP A 2 -1.53 -1.36 9.69
CA ASP A 2 -2.09 -0.80 8.46
C ASP A 2 -1.47 0.56 8.18
N ILE A 3 -1.38 0.88 6.89
CA ILE A 3 -1.06 2.23 6.45
C ILE A 3 -2.26 2.80 5.72
N PHE A 4 -2.38 4.11 5.76
CA PHE A 4 -3.53 4.82 5.21
C PHE A 4 -3.05 5.95 4.32
N PHE A 5 -3.72 6.16 3.20
CA PHE A 5 -3.52 7.36 2.41
C PHE A 5 -4.82 7.83 1.77
N LYS A 6 -4.82 9.09 1.40
CA LYS A 6 -6.02 9.73 0.87
C LYS A 6 -6.40 9.18 -0.49
N ASN A 7 -7.68 8.90 -0.69
CA ASN A 7 -8.21 8.55 -2.00
C ASN A 7 -8.61 9.84 -2.71
N ASP A 8 -7.96 10.13 -3.81
CA ASP A 8 -8.27 11.29 -4.65
C ASP A 8 -9.37 11.03 -5.68
N GLY A 9 -10.04 9.87 -5.57
CA GLY A 9 -11.03 9.42 -6.52
C GLY A 9 -10.51 8.43 -7.55
N SER A 10 -9.20 8.17 -7.55
CA SER A 10 -8.57 7.25 -8.51
C SER A 10 -8.79 5.78 -8.19
N TYR A 11 -9.15 5.47 -6.95
CA TYR A 11 -9.25 4.09 -6.49
C TYR A 11 -10.67 3.71 -6.11
N SER A 12 -11.07 2.52 -6.53
CA SER A 12 -12.38 1.94 -6.22
C SER A 12 -12.18 0.58 -5.52
N GLN A 13 -13.28 -0.08 -5.19
CA GLN A 13 -13.25 -1.40 -4.57
C GLN A 13 -12.49 -2.44 -5.39
N SER A 14 -12.35 -2.23 -6.69
CA SER A 14 -11.55 -3.14 -7.53
C SER A 14 -10.07 -3.13 -7.19
N ALA A 15 -9.60 -2.12 -6.47
CA ALA A 15 -8.21 -2.05 -6.02
C ALA A 15 -7.91 -2.95 -4.81
N VAL A 16 -8.92 -3.46 -4.13
CA VAL A 16 -8.71 -4.35 -2.98
C VAL A 16 -7.96 -5.62 -3.42
N GLY A 17 -6.91 -5.95 -2.67
CA GLY A 17 -6.05 -7.09 -2.96
C GLY A 17 -4.85 -6.77 -3.85
N ILE A 18 -4.79 -5.57 -4.43
CA ILE A 18 -3.67 -5.19 -5.30
C ILE A 18 -2.44 -4.85 -4.44
N PRO A 19 -1.26 -5.29 -4.85
CA PRO A 19 -0.02 -4.98 -4.13
C PRO A 19 0.27 -3.49 -4.04
N VAL A 20 0.84 -3.10 -2.91
CA VAL A 20 1.30 -1.74 -2.63
C VAL A 20 2.82 -1.75 -2.62
N LEU A 21 3.42 -0.83 -3.36
CA LEU A 21 4.87 -0.74 -3.49
C LEU A 21 5.39 0.55 -2.88
N VAL A 22 6.56 0.44 -2.25
CA VAL A 22 7.34 1.59 -1.82
C VAL A 22 8.74 1.40 -2.38
N ASP A 23 9.20 2.37 -3.17
CA ASP A 23 10.48 2.29 -3.89
C ASP A 23 10.62 0.97 -4.67
N TYR A 24 9.56 0.62 -5.42
CA TYR A 24 9.48 -0.61 -6.24
C TYR A 24 9.47 -1.91 -5.45
N THR A 25 9.40 -1.82 -4.12
CA THR A 25 9.36 -3.00 -3.25
C THR A 25 7.92 -3.25 -2.80
N PRO A 26 7.34 -4.43 -3.05
CA PRO A 26 6.02 -4.75 -2.52
C PRO A 26 6.09 -4.86 -1.00
N VAL A 27 5.31 -4.03 -0.31
CA VAL A 27 5.34 -3.96 1.16
C VAL A 27 4.03 -4.39 1.79
N GLY A 28 3.00 -4.54 0.99
CA GLY A 28 1.68 -4.92 1.48
C GLY A 28 0.67 -4.99 0.34
N PHE A 29 -0.59 -4.92 0.70
CA PHE A 29 -1.69 -4.97 -0.27
C PHE A 29 -2.82 -4.04 0.19
N VAL A 30 -3.64 -3.63 -0.76
CA VAL A 30 -4.83 -2.83 -0.47
C VAL A 30 -5.85 -3.71 0.22
N ARG A 31 -6.28 -3.32 1.41
CA ARG A 31 -7.26 -4.05 2.20
C ARG A 31 -8.66 -3.50 2.04
N GLU A 32 -8.80 -2.19 1.98
CA GLU A 32 -10.08 -1.52 1.92
C GLU A 32 -9.96 -0.20 1.17
N VAL A 33 -11.00 0.14 0.42
CA VAL A 33 -11.09 1.43 -0.26
C VAL A 33 -12.45 2.03 0.04
N ASN A 34 -12.46 3.29 0.47
CA ASN A 34 -13.69 4.08 0.58
C ASN A 34 -13.49 5.41 -0.13
N ALA A 35 -14.51 6.28 -0.10
CA ALA A 35 -14.47 7.53 -0.84
C ALA A 35 -13.30 8.44 -0.45
N ASP A 36 -12.88 8.39 0.80
CA ASP A 36 -11.89 9.32 1.35
C ASP A 36 -10.52 8.71 1.55
N MET A 37 -10.44 7.40 1.70
CA MET A 37 -9.21 6.76 2.17
C MET A 37 -8.99 5.39 1.57
N VAL A 38 -7.73 5.06 1.37
CA VAL A 38 -7.27 3.72 1.01
C VAL A 38 -6.51 3.15 2.21
N THR A 39 -6.92 1.97 2.66
CA THR A 39 -6.28 1.25 3.76
C THR A 39 -5.49 0.09 3.20
N CYS A 40 -4.22 0.01 3.58
CA CYS A 40 -3.31 -1.03 3.11
C CYS A 40 -2.77 -1.81 4.30
N SER A 41 -2.69 -3.12 4.18
CA SER A 41 -2.06 -3.98 5.18
C SER A 41 -0.61 -4.23 4.82
N LEU A 42 0.30 -4.01 5.75
CA LEU A 42 1.71 -4.34 5.55
C LEU A 42 1.95 -5.83 5.74
N PHE A 43 2.88 -6.37 4.95
CA PHE A 43 3.40 -7.70 5.22
C PHE A 43 4.21 -7.69 6.53
N ASP A 44 4.15 -8.77 7.28
CA ASP A 44 4.75 -8.85 8.62
C ASP A 44 6.23 -8.46 8.63
N LYS A 45 6.98 -8.85 7.61
CA LYS A 45 8.41 -8.56 7.53
C LYS A 45 8.75 -7.07 7.42
N PHE A 46 7.76 -6.23 7.11
CA PHE A 46 7.95 -4.79 7.01
C PHE A 46 7.45 -4.03 8.22
N ILE A 47 6.76 -4.70 9.13
CA ILE A 47 6.26 -4.06 10.33
C ILE A 47 7.45 -3.62 11.19
N GLY A 48 7.45 -2.34 11.58
CA GLY A 48 8.51 -1.77 12.41
C GLY A 48 9.80 -1.42 11.67
N LYS A 49 9.82 -1.53 10.35
CA LYS A 49 11.02 -1.16 9.58
C LYS A 49 11.13 0.37 9.49
N GLU A 50 12.22 0.89 10.00
CA GLU A 50 12.44 2.34 10.06
C GLU A 50 12.50 2.97 8.67
N TRP A 51 13.17 2.33 7.72
CA TRP A 51 13.28 2.88 6.37
C TRP A 51 11.91 3.06 5.71
N LEU A 52 11.00 2.10 5.95
CA LEU A 52 9.66 2.16 5.41
C LEU A 52 8.86 3.29 6.06
N ALA A 53 8.96 3.44 7.37
CA ALA A 53 8.29 4.52 8.09
C ALA A 53 8.75 5.89 7.57
N GLN A 54 10.03 6.06 7.30
CA GLN A 54 10.57 7.29 6.73
C GLN A 54 10.02 7.56 5.34
N ARG A 55 9.93 6.54 4.50
CA ARG A 55 9.40 6.69 3.14
C ARG A 55 7.92 7.05 3.15
N LEU A 56 7.14 6.41 4.01
CA LEU A 56 5.71 6.71 4.13
C LEU A 56 5.45 8.13 4.63
N THR A 57 6.39 8.72 5.36
CA THR A 57 6.28 10.10 5.81
C THR A 57 6.50 11.09 4.66
N THR A 58 7.34 10.75 3.70
CA THR A 58 7.76 11.66 2.64
C THR A 58 7.06 11.42 1.31
N LYS A 59 6.48 10.25 1.11
CA LYS A 59 5.91 9.87 -0.18
C LYS A 59 4.77 8.87 0.03
N GLU A 60 3.70 9.03 -0.72
CA GLU A 60 2.64 8.04 -0.75
C GLU A 60 3.11 6.77 -1.47
N PRO A 61 2.69 5.59 -1.01
CA PRO A 61 3.01 4.35 -1.70
C PRO A 61 2.29 4.26 -3.04
N ASP A 62 2.90 3.55 -3.98
CA ASP A 62 2.28 3.26 -5.27
C ASP A 62 1.43 2.00 -5.17
N ILE A 63 0.27 2.03 -5.82
CA ILE A 63 -0.57 0.84 -5.97
C ILE A 63 -0.31 0.26 -7.34
N CYS A 64 0.15 -0.98 -7.37
CA CYS A 64 0.47 -1.67 -8.62
C CYS A 64 -0.68 -2.58 -9.03
N SER A 65 -1.25 -2.35 -10.21
CA SER A 65 -2.34 -3.17 -10.73
C SER A 65 -1.87 -4.50 -11.30
N VAL A 66 -0.59 -4.64 -11.55
CA VAL A 66 -0.01 -5.88 -12.07
C VAL A 66 1.22 -6.20 -11.25
N TYR A 67 1.15 -7.27 -10.51
CA TYR A 67 2.28 -7.76 -9.73
C TYR A 67 2.28 -9.28 -9.75
N ILE A 68 3.42 -9.85 -10.03
CA ILE A 68 3.61 -11.30 -10.02
C ILE A 68 4.45 -11.65 -8.81
N ASP A 69 3.85 -12.38 -7.87
CA ASP A 69 4.55 -12.88 -6.71
C ASP A 69 5.33 -14.13 -7.13
N THR A 70 6.61 -14.01 -7.11
CA THR A 70 7.52 -15.07 -7.56
C THR A 70 8.10 -15.90 -6.42
N LYS A 71 7.53 -15.81 -5.29
CA LYS A 71 8.06 -16.48 -4.08
C LYS A 71 9.10 -17.54 -4.37
#